data_b6f94bd8d12a172921cd4374d2fd0f03
#
_entry.id   b6f94bd8d12a172921cd4374d2fd0f03
#
_cell.length_a   1.000
_cell.length_b   1.000
_cell.length_c   1.000
_cell.angle_alpha   90.00
_cell.angle_beta   90.00
_cell.angle_gamma   90.00
#
_symmetry.space_group_name_H-M   'P 1'
#
loop_
_entity.id
_entity.type
_entity.pdbx_description
1 polymer ?
#
loop_
_entity_poly.entity_id
_entity_poly.type
_entity_poly.pdbx_seq_one_letter_code
_entity_poly.pdbx_strand_id
1 'polypeptide(L)'
;MTKPRRGDVVLVLFPNSDLRTAKRRPALVLQRDGLASGLPQIVIAMISSNPLRAGHPSRVSLAAASSEARAAGLRLDSIVMTDNLATVIETEIDSVLGRLPDMGRVDAAVRHTLAL
;
A
#
# COMPACT_ATOMS: atom_id res chain seq x y z
N MET A 1 10.40 -11.00 13.66
CA MET A 1 10.17 -10.00 12.60
C MET A 1 9.63 -8.70 13.22
N THR A 2 10.18 -7.58 12.83
CA THR A 2 9.67 -6.28 13.29
C THR A 2 8.33 -6.00 12.63
N LYS A 3 7.38 -5.49 13.39
CA LYS A 3 6.06 -5.12 12.88
C LYS A 3 6.21 -4.02 11.81
N PRO A 4 5.55 -4.14 10.66
CA PRO A 4 5.57 -3.09 9.65
C PRO A 4 5.01 -1.78 10.21
N ARG A 5 5.59 -0.67 9.73
CA ARG A 5 5.22 0.67 10.17
C ARG A 5 4.48 1.40 9.04
N ARG A 6 3.70 2.39 9.41
CA ARG A 6 3.00 3.23 8.45
C ARG A 6 3.99 3.82 7.44
N GLY A 7 3.70 3.68 6.17
CA GLY A 7 4.58 4.10 5.08
C GLY A 7 5.49 3.00 4.54
N ASP A 8 5.61 1.88 5.24
CA ASP A 8 6.32 0.73 4.69
C ASP A 8 5.60 0.19 3.46
N VAL A 9 6.39 -0.16 2.44
CA VAL A 9 5.89 -0.90 1.28
C VAL A 9 6.25 -2.37 1.51
N VAL A 10 5.23 -3.21 1.52
CA VAL A 10 5.35 -4.63 1.87
C VAL A 10 4.90 -5.51 0.71
N LEU A 11 5.44 -6.72 0.66
CA LEU A 11 4.97 -7.74 -0.26
C LEU A 11 3.97 -8.62 0.48
N VAL A 12 2.76 -8.70 -0.03
CA VAL A 12 1.66 -9.39 0.66
C VAL A 12 0.80 -10.14 -0.34
N LEU A 13 0.18 -11.23 0.14
CA LEU A 13 -0.80 -11.97 -0.63
C LEU A 13 -2.10 -11.18 -0.70
N PHE A 14 -2.41 -10.63 -1.86
CA PHE A 14 -3.58 -9.78 -2.06
C PHE A 14 -4.61 -10.53 -2.92
N PRO A 15 -5.90 -10.54 -2.53
CA PRO A 15 -6.92 -11.25 -3.29
C PRO A 15 -7.13 -10.62 -4.67
N ASN A 16 -7.33 -11.48 -5.66
CA ASN A 16 -7.73 -11.06 -7.00
C ASN A 16 -9.24 -10.77 -7.04
N SER A 17 -9.69 -10.10 -8.09
CA SER A 17 -11.10 -9.74 -8.24
C SER A 17 -12.06 -10.93 -8.33
N ASP A 18 -11.55 -12.13 -8.66
CA ASP A 18 -12.36 -13.35 -8.70
C ASP A 18 -12.68 -13.90 -7.31
N LEU A 19 -12.04 -13.40 -6.25
CA LEU A 19 -12.16 -13.83 -4.86
C LEU A 19 -11.79 -15.29 -4.60
N ARG A 20 -11.19 -15.97 -5.59
CA ARG A 20 -10.77 -17.37 -5.48
C ARG A 20 -9.26 -17.52 -5.43
N THR A 21 -8.57 -16.63 -6.13
CA THR A 21 -7.12 -16.65 -6.23
C THR A 21 -6.54 -15.41 -5.56
N ALA A 22 -5.26 -15.49 -5.26
CA ALA A 22 -4.52 -14.37 -4.69
C ALA A 22 -3.13 -14.35 -5.30
N LYS A 23 -2.52 -13.18 -5.33
CA LYS A 23 -1.19 -12.97 -5.88
C LYS A 23 -0.39 -12.11 -4.93
N ARG A 24 0.90 -12.39 -4.79
CA ARG A 24 1.80 -11.50 -4.07
C ARG A 24 1.93 -10.18 -4.81
N ARG A 25 1.64 -9.09 -4.10
CA ARG A 25 1.66 -7.74 -4.66
C ARG A 25 2.27 -6.79 -3.66
N PRO A 26 2.90 -5.71 -4.12
CA PRO A 26 3.29 -4.65 -3.21
C PRO A 26 2.04 -3.95 -2.67
N ALA A 27 2.12 -3.54 -1.42
CA ALA A 27 1.06 -2.80 -0.76
C ALA A 27 1.69 -1.78 0.20
N LEU A 28 0.98 -0.69 0.42
CA LEU A 28 1.42 0.37 1.32
C LEU A 28 0.72 0.23 2.66
N VAL A 29 1.49 0.21 3.74
CA VAL A 29 0.94 0.18 5.10
C VAL A 29 0.35 1.55 5.42
N LEU A 30 -0.95 1.59 5.66
CA LEU A 30 -1.68 2.81 6.03
C LEU A 30 -1.96 2.90 7.51
N GLN A 31 -1.98 1.76 8.19
CA GLN A 31 -2.36 1.72 9.60
C GLN A 31 -1.43 2.59 10.45
N ARG A 32 -2.05 3.33 11.36
CA ARG A 32 -1.35 4.14 12.36
C ARG A 32 -0.39 3.26 13.16
N ASP A 33 0.84 3.72 13.37
CA ASP A 33 1.77 3.07 14.29
C ASP A 33 1.19 3.07 15.69
N GLY A 34 1.29 1.95 16.37
CA GLY A 34 0.82 1.85 17.75
C GLY A 34 -0.70 1.91 17.90
N LEU A 35 -1.47 1.49 16.89
CA LEU A 35 -2.93 1.47 16.97
C LEU A 35 -3.45 0.66 18.17
N ALA A 36 -2.72 -0.41 18.52
CA ALA A 36 -3.04 -1.24 19.69
C ALA A 36 -4.48 -1.78 19.68
N SER A 37 -4.93 -2.27 18.52
CA SER A 37 -6.27 -2.84 18.38
C SER A 37 -6.45 -4.17 19.12
N GLY A 38 -5.34 -4.79 19.51
CA GLY A 38 -5.35 -6.14 20.11
C GLY A 38 -5.43 -7.26 19.07
N LEU A 39 -5.44 -6.92 17.79
CA LEU A 39 -5.55 -7.89 16.70
C LEU A 39 -4.25 -7.92 15.87
N PRO A 40 -3.79 -9.11 15.44
CA PRO A 40 -2.55 -9.25 14.69
C PRO A 40 -2.78 -8.95 13.20
N GLN A 41 -3.25 -7.75 12.89
CA GLN A 41 -3.64 -7.37 11.54
C GLN A 41 -3.18 -5.95 11.19
N ILE A 42 -3.06 -5.69 9.89
CA ILE A 42 -2.56 -4.42 9.33
C ILE A 42 -3.49 -3.96 8.21
N VAL A 43 -3.86 -2.69 8.22
CA VAL A 43 -4.61 -2.05 7.13
C VAL A 43 -3.62 -1.57 6.07
N ILE A 44 -3.83 -1.99 4.83
CA ILE A 44 -2.97 -1.70 3.70
C ILE A 44 -3.77 -1.19 2.50
N ALA A 45 -3.08 -0.51 1.59
CA ALA A 45 -3.60 -0.12 0.29
C ALA A 45 -2.85 -0.89 -0.81
N MET A 46 -3.57 -1.37 -1.81
CA MET A 46 -2.98 -2.04 -2.96
C MET A 46 -2.11 -1.06 -3.77
N ILE A 47 -0.98 -1.56 -4.27
CA ILE A 47 -0.15 -0.86 -5.25
C ILE A 47 -0.27 -1.61 -6.58
N SER A 48 -0.66 -0.89 -7.64
CA SER A 48 -0.83 -1.44 -8.98
C SER A 48 0.25 -0.91 -9.91
N SER A 49 0.68 -1.72 -10.89
CA SER A 49 1.53 -1.28 -11.99
C SER A 49 0.73 -1.06 -13.29
N ASN A 50 -0.58 -1.17 -13.24
CA ASN A 50 -1.43 -0.95 -14.41
C ASN A 50 -1.63 0.56 -14.63
N PRO A 51 -1.11 1.14 -15.75
CA PRO A 51 -1.20 2.58 -15.99
C PRO A 51 -2.62 3.09 -16.16
N LEU A 52 -3.57 2.21 -16.45
CA LEU A 52 -5.00 2.61 -16.58
C LEU A 52 -5.60 3.03 -15.24
N ARG A 53 -4.94 2.73 -14.13
CA ARG A 53 -5.40 3.12 -12.79
C ARG A 53 -5.03 4.55 -12.42
N ALA A 54 -4.14 5.21 -13.19
CA ALA A 54 -3.68 6.56 -12.89
C ALA A 54 -4.75 7.61 -13.15
N GLY A 55 -4.58 8.79 -12.54
CA GLY A 55 -5.36 9.99 -12.87
C GLY A 55 -6.63 10.20 -12.05
N HIS A 56 -6.86 9.40 -11.02
CA HIS A 56 -8.00 9.59 -10.12
C HIS A 56 -7.54 10.20 -8.79
N PRO A 57 -8.35 11.06 -8.14
CA PRO A 57 -7.96 11.68 -6.85
C PRO A 57 -7.70 10.69 -5.71
N SER A 58 -8.25 9.47 -5.77
CA SER A 58 -7.99 8.43 -4.80
C SER A 58 -6.69 7.68 -5.05
N ARG A 59 -5.92 8.05 -6.09
CA ARG A 59 -4.73 7.30 -6.50
C ARG A 59 -3.51 8.18 -6.56
N VAL A 60 -2.37 7.62 -6.16
CA VAL A 60 -1.09 8.32 -6.12
C VAL A 60 -0.12 7.63 -7.06
N SER A 61 0.32 8.34 -8.10
CA SER A 61 1.28 7.80 -9.06
C SER A 61 2.71 8.03 -8.59
N LEU A 62 3.54 6.99 -8.70
CA LEU A 62 4.96 7.00 -8.36
C LEU A 62 5.75 6.50 -9.55
N ALA A 63 6.49 7.39 -10.20
CA ALA A 63 7.34 7.00 -11.33
C ALA A 63 8.52 6.17 -10.84
N ALA A 64 8.84 5.08 -11.54
CA ALA A 64 9.95 4.19 -11.17
C ALA A 64 11.28 4.93 -11.04
N ALA A 65 11.50 5.96 -11.86
CA ALA A 65 12.71 6.77 -11.84
C ALA A 65 12.76 7.78 -10.68
N SER A 66 11.66 7.95 -9.94
CA SER A 66 11.62 8.91 -8.84
C SER A 66 12.40 8.40 -7.63
N SER A 67 12.91 9.33 -6.83
CA SER A 67 13.57 8.98 -5.56
C SER A 67 12.59 8.31 -4.59
N GLU A 68 11.32 8.72 -4.62
CA GLU A 68 10.26 8.14 -3.78
C GLU A 68 10.02 6.66 -4.11
N ALA A 69 9.90 6.33 -5.40
CA ALA A 69 9.69 4.94 -5.81
C ALA A 69 10.89 4.06 -5.46
N ARG A 70 12.11 4.60 -5.63
CA ARG A 70 13.33 3.87 -5.26
C ARG A 70 13.41 3.62 -3.76
N ALA A 71 13.11 4.61 -2.94
CA ALA A 71 13.08 4.45 -1.48
C ALA A 71 12.02 3.43 -1.06
N ALA A 72 10.90 3.39 -1.77
CA ALA A 72 9.82 2.45 -1.52
C ALA A 72 10.10 1.03 -2.06
N GLY A 73 11.21 0.82 -2.76
CA GLY A 73 11.55 -0.48 -3.33
C GLY A 73 10.72 -0.86 -4.55
N LEU A 74 10.11 0.11 -5.22
CA LEU A 74 9.29 -0.10 -6.40
C LEU A 74 10.13 0.06 -7.66
N ARG A 75 10.12 -0.97 -8.52
CA ARG A 75 10.93 -1.02 -9.75
C ARG A 75 10.15 -0.62 -10.99
N LEU A 76 8.84 -0.57 -10.92
CA LEU A 76 7.94 -0.20 -12.01
C LEU A 76 7.20 1.08 -11.65
N ASP A 77 6.74 1.80 -12.66
CA ASP A 77 5.77 2.87 -12.44
C ASP A 77 4.59 2.28 -11.69
N SER A 78 4.26 2.86 -10.56
CA SER A 78 3.32 2.28 -9.61
C SER A 78 2.26 3.28 -9.21
N ILE A 79 1.10 2.77 -8.83
CA ILE A 79 -0.04 3.58 -8.40
C ILE A 79 -0.54 3.04 -7.09
N VAL A 80 -0.50 3.86 -6.05
CA VAL A 80 -1.11 3.53 -4.76
C VAL A 80 -2.61 3.77 -4.88
N MET A 81 -3.39 2.75 -4.62
CA MET A 81 -4.84 2.79 -4.76
C MET A 81 -5.50 2.88 -3.38
N THR A 82 -5.83 4.09 -2.94
CA THR A 82 -6.51 4.26 -1.65
C THR A 82 -7.97 3.86 -1.70
N ASP A 83 -8.50 3.59 -2.88
CA ASP A 83 -9.84 3.01 -3.07
C ASP A 83 -9.82 1.47 -3.14
N ASN A 84 -8.67 0.86 -2.89
CA ASN A 84 -8.54 -0.59 -2.78
C ASN A 84 -7.76 -0.93 -1.51
N LEU A 85 -8.47 -0.93 -0.40
CA LEU A 85 -7.93 -1.18 0.94
C LEU A 85 -8.25 -2.61 1.37
N ALA A 86 -7.35 -3.16 2.17
CA ALA A 86 -7.57 -4.47 2.78
C ALA A 86 -6.96 -4.48 4.17
N THR A 87 -7.51 -5.34 5.02
CA THR A 87 -6.91 -5.69 6.30
C THR A 87 -6.36 -7.09 6.18
N VAL A 88 -5.08 -7.26 6.43
CA VAL A 88 -4.40 -8.55 6.31
C VAL A 88 -3.82 -8.96 7.66
N ILE A 89 -3.70 -10.27 7.88
CA ILE A 89 -3.03 -10.79 9.07
C ILE A 89 -1.53 -10.52 8.92
N GLU A 90 -0.85 -10.13 9.99
CA GLU A 90 0.58 -9.80 9.94
C GLU A 90 1.43 -10.92 9.34
N THR A 91 1.07 -12.17 9.57
CA THR A 91 1.80 -13.33 9.02
C THR A 91 1.67 -13.45 7.49
N GLU A 92 0.73 -12.77 6.88
CA GLU A 92 0.58 -12.72 5.41
C GLU A 92 1.61 -11.80 4.74
N ILE A 93 2.33 -11.03 5.53
CA ILE A 93 3.35 -10.12 5.02
C ILE A 93 4.66 -10.89 4.88
N ASP A 94 5.13 -11.02 3.63
CA ASP A 94 6.38 -11.75 3.33
C ASP A 94 7.61 -10.94 3.70
N SER A 95 7.64 -9.68 3.27
CA SER A 95 8.83 -8.84 3.41
C SER A 95 8.49 -7.37 3.30
N VAL A 96 9.38 -6.54 3.80
CA VAL A 96 9.34 -5.09 3.59
C VAL A 96 10.25 -4.78 2.42
N LEU A 97 9.70 -4.17 1.36
CA LEU A 97 10.43 -3.81 0.15
C LEU A 97 11.17 -2.48 0.30
N GLY A 98 10.61 -1.59 1.07
CA GLY A 98 11.13 -0.24 1.28
C GLY A 98 10.14 0.62 2.04
N ARG A 99 10.32 1.93 1.95
CA ARG A 99 9.49 2.87 2.67
C ARG A 99 9.21 4.11 1.81
N LEU A 100 7.94 4.51 1.76
CA LEU A 100 7.56 5.78 1.15
C LEU A 100 7.89 6.92 2.12
N PRO A 101 8.81 7.82 1.77
CA PRO A 101 9.32 8.80 2.74
C PRO A 101 8.31 9.90 3.10
N ASP A 102 7.40 10.22 2.18
CA ASP A 102 6.39 11.26 2.39
C ASP A 102 5.00 10.71 2.11
N MET A 103 4.15 10.71 3.11
CA MET A 103 2.78 10.20 3.02
C MET A 103 1.75 11.29 2.70
N GLY A 104 2.17 12.52 2.46
CA GLY A 104 1.26 13.66 2.26
C GLY A 104 0.24 13.45 1.14
N ARG A 105 0.70 13.02 -0.04
CA ARG A 105 -0.20 12.74 -1.17
C ARG A 105 -1.12 11.54 -0.90
N VAL A 106 -0.61 10.54 -0.20
CA VAL A 106 -1.42 9.38 0.19
C VAL A 106 -2.51 9.79 1.17
N ASP A 107 -2.16 10.60 2.16
CA ASP A 107 -3.15 11.11 3.13
C ASP A 107 -4.25 11.90 2.44
N ALA A 108 -3.91 12.76 1.49
CA ALA A 108 -4.89 13.51 0.72
C ALA A 108 -5.83 12.59 -0.06
N ALA A 109 -5.26 11.55 -0.70
CA ALA A 109 -6.04 10.58 -1.44
C ALA A 109 -6.98 9.76 -0.52
N VAL A 110 -6.51 9.37 0.65
CA VAL A 110 -7.34 8.67 1.65
C VAL A 110 -8.49 9.56 2.12
N ARG A 111 -8.22 10.84 2.39
CA ARG A 111 -9.28 11.77 2.77
C ARG A 111 -10.33 11.91 1.68
N HIS A 112 -9.90 11.96 0.43
CA HIS A 112 -10.81 12.01 -0.71
C HIS A 112 -11.67 10.74 -0.79
N THR A 113 -11.03 9.59 -0.69
CA THR A 113 -11.70 8.28 -0.82
C THR A 113 -12.72 8.06 0.29
N LEU A 114 -12.39 8.44 1.52
CA LEU A 114 -13.20 8.16 2.71
C LEU A 114 -14.01 9.36 3.20
N ALA A 115 -13.94 10.49 2.50
CA ALA A 115 -14.64 11.73 2.86
C ALA A 115 -14.28 12.24 4.27
N LEU A 116 -13.01 12.26 4.58
CA LEU A 116 -12.50 12.71 5.88
C LEU A 116 -12.13 14.20 5.89
#